data_085fc446f49da7fabe31e2e83f7695b0
#
_entry.id   085fc446f49da7fabe31e2e83f7695b0
#
_cell.length_a   1.000
_cell.length_b   1.000
_cell.length_c   1.000
_cell.angle_alpha   90.00
_cell.angle_beta   90.00
_cell.angle_gamma   90.00
#
_symmetry.space_group_name_H-M   'P 1'
#
loop_
_entity.id
_entity.type
_entity.pdbx_description
1 polymer ?
#
loop_
_entity_poly.entity_id
_entity_poly.type
_entity_poly.pdbx_seq_one_letter_code
_entity_poly.pdbx_strand_id
1 'polypeptide(L)'
;GAIASLSLLPFCVLYFISDMLYYVVRYIVRYRRKVVKENLANSFPEKSEDERITIEKQFYHHFCDMIVEWIKTYRMSYDDILRHVEFENRDAMANLIKEGRNMMFASSHKGNWEWMPALYWQLDCPNLVGVEVNRPAKNPYINAFLKSIRNRLGMELVDKNDIIRPLLKYRKGEKTFGLGLLADQTPSIKNIDYWTEFLHQDTPFLSGPERMARMFKSAYVYADVVRIKRGYYKYRLTVLSVNVAEEEEYAATEKYAQLQKKSIQ
;
A
#
# COMPACT_ATOMS: atom_id res chain seq x y z
N GLY A 1 5.50 13.33 22.92
CA GLY A 1 4.50 14.25 22.39
C GLY A 1 3.15 13.57 22.22
N ALA A 2 2.11 14.30 21.78
CA ALA A 2 0.72 13.86 21.72
C ALA A 2 0.50 12.50 21.03
N ILE A 3 1.17 12.23 19.90
CA ILE A 3 1.10 10.93 19.20
C ILE A 3 1.53 9.77 20.12
N ALA A 4 2.64 9.92 20.84
CA ALA A 4 3.13 8.88 21.74
C ALA A 4 2.16 8.63 22.90
N SER A 5 1.50 9.67 23.44
CA SER A 5 0.46 9.50 24.46
C SER A 5 -0.79 8.82 23.92
N LEU A 6 -1.28 9.25 22.75
CA LEU A 6 -2.44 8.65 22.09
C LEU A 6 -2.20 7.17 21.75
N SER A 7 -0.99 6.79 21.34
CA SER A 7 -0.66 5.41 20.99
C SER A 7 -0.74 4.41 22.16
N LEU A 8 -0.77 4.89 23.40
CA LEU A 8 -0.97 4.07 24.61
C LEU A 8 -2.44 3.65 24.80
N LEU A 9 -3.37 4.40 24.24
CA LEU A 9 -4.79 4.13 24.39
C LEU A 9 -5.19 2.80 23.73
N PRO A 10 -6.15 2.07 24.31
CA PRO A 10 -6.68 0.86 23.67
C PRO A 10 -7.46 1.20 22.39
N PHE A 11 -7.56 0.23 21.48
CA PHE A 11 -8.25 0.43 20.20
C PHE A 11 -9.70 0.95 20.35
N CYS A 12 -10.45 0.50 21.35
CA CYS A 12 -11.82 0.97 21.58
C CYS A 12 -11.91 2.49 21.78
N VAL A 13 -10.95 3.07 22.54
CA VAL A 13 -10.88 4.52 22.74
C VAL A 13 -10.42 5.24 21.48
N LEU A 14 -9.42 4.69 20.78
CA LEU A 14 -8.95 5.26 19.51
C LEU A 14 -10.04 5.25 18.45
N TYR A 15 -10.85 4.21 18.38
CA TYR A 15 -11.96 4.15 17.44
C TYR A 15 -13.11 5.08 17.81
N PHE A 16 -13.35 5.33 19.09
CA PHE A 16 -14.26 6.39 19.52
C PHE A 16 -13.77 7.77 19.04
N ILE A 17 -12.46 8.03 19.18
CA ILE A 17 -11.83 9.25 18.64
C ILE A 17 -11.98 9.31 17.11
N SER A 18 -11.78 8.18 16.42
CA SER A 18 -11.97 8.08 14.96
C SER A 18 -13.40 8.44 14.55
N ASP A 19 -14.41 7.97 15.29
CA ASP A 19 -15.82 8.29 15.03
C ASP A 19 -16.09 9.78 15.19
N MET A 20 -15.50 10.44 16.19
CA MET A 20 -15.59 11.90 16.33
C MET A 20 -14.86 12.62 15.19
N LEU A 21 -13.67 12.14 14.83
CA LEU A 21 -12.87 12.69 13.73
C LEU A 21 -13.64 12.60 12.38
N TYR A 22 -14.39 11.52 12.15
CA TYR A 22 -15.23 11.37 10.97
C TYR A 22 -16.21 12.54 10.81
N TYR A 23 -16.92 12.96 11.87
CA TYR A 23 -17.83 14.09 11.80
C TYR A 23 -17.10 15.39 11.46
N VAL A 24 -15.93 15.61 12.08
CA VAL A 24 -15.10 16.78 11.79
C VAL A 24 -14.62 16.78 10.34
N VAL A 25 -14.02 15.69 9.88
CA VAL A 25 -13.42 15.60 8.54
C VAL A 25 -14.48 15.69 7.44
N ARG A 26 -15.61 14.98 7.59
CA ARG A 26 -16.62 14.90 6.54
C ARG A 26 -17.55 16.10 6.51
N TYR A 27 -17.98 16.62 7.66
CA TYR A 27 -19.06 17.64 7.73
C TYR A 27 -18.53 19.05 7.99
N ILE A 28 -17.48 19.21 8.82
CA ILE A 28 -16.92 20.51 9.17
C ILE A 28 -15.84 20.91 8.18
N VAL A 29 -14.74 20.15 8.11
CA VAL A 29 -13.60 20.42 7.22
C VAL A 29 -13.95 20.13 5.76
N ARG A 30 -14.84 19.16 5.50
CA ARG A 30 -15.26 18.71 4.16
C ARG A 30 -14.06 18.32 3.29
N TYR A 31 -13.07 17.64 3.92
CA TYR A 31 -11.79 17.31 3.29
C TYR A 31 -11.97 16.61 1.94
N ARG A 32 -11.59 17.28 0.86
CA ARG A 32 -11.66 16.81 -0.54
C ARG A 32 -13.02 16.27 -0.98
N ARG A 33 -14.10 16.68 -0.35
CA ARG A 33 -15.45 16.09 -0.55
C ARG A 33 -15.94 16.20 -1.99
N LYS A 34 -15.65 17.32 -2.68
CA LYS A 34 -15.99 17.49 -4.10
C LYS A 34 -15.29 16.43 -4.96
N VAL A 35 -13.97 16.24 -4.75
CA VAL A 35 -13.18 15.24 -5.49
C VAL A 35 -13.68 13.82 -5.25
N VAL A 36 -14.02 13.47 -3.99
CA VAL A 36 -14.56 12.14 -3.66
C VAL A 36 -15.88 11.90 -4.38
N LYS A 37 -16.79 12.88 -4.38
CA LYS A 37 -18.09 12.78 -5.07
C LYS A 37 -17.93 12.63 -6.58
N GLU A 38 -17.08 13.43 -7.19
CA GLU A 38 -16.78 13.37 -8.62
C GLU A 38 -16.18 12.01 -9.01
N ASN A 39 -15.20 11.53 -8.25
CA ASN A 39 -14.60 10.22 -8.48
C ASN A 39 -15.63 9.09 -8.36
N LEU A 40 -16.50 9.11 -7.34
CA LEU A 40 -17.54 8.10 -7.17
C LEU A 40 -18.56 8.14 -8.32
N ALA A 41 -18.95 9.33 -8.79
CA ALA A 41 -19.86 9.46 -9.92
C ALA A 41 -19.27 8.91 -11.22
N ASN A 42 -17.98 9.16 -11.47
CA ASN A 42 -17.28 8.70 -12.66
C ASN A 42 -16.95 7.20 -12.61
N SER A 43 -16.61 6.69 -11.42
CA SER A 43 -16.20 5.29 -11.24
C SER A 43 -17.35 4.31 -11.11
N PHE A 44 -18.52 4.77 -10.66
CA PHE A 44 -19.72 3.96 -10.44
C PHE A 44 -20.95 4.68 -11.02
N PRO A 45 -20.99 4.92 -12.33
CA PRO A 45 -22.13 5.62 -12.96
C PRO A 45 -23.44 4.83 -12.83
N GLU A 46 -23.38 3.50 -12.71
CA GLU A 46 -24.51 2.59 -12.54
C GLU A 46 -25.17 2.67 -11.15
N LYS A 47 -24.44 3.17 -10.12
CA LYS A 47 -24.97 3.28 -8.76
C LYS A 47 -25.82 4.54 -8.60
N SER A 48 -26.88 4.44 -7.83
CA SER A 48 -27.71 5.59 -7.43
C SER A 48 -26.92 6.60 -6.59
N GLU A 49 -27.43 7.82 -6.47
CA GLU A 49 -26.80 8.84 -5.62
C GLU A 49 -26.73 8.41 -4.15
N ASP A 50 -27.77 7.75 -3.63
CA ASP A 50 -27.81 7.27 -2.24
C ASP A 50 -26.77 6.18 -1.98
N GLU A 51 -26.55 5.27 -2.94
CA GLU A 51 -25.49 4.27 -2.85
C GLU A 51 -24.11 4.93 -2.85
N ARG A 52 -23.85 5.89 -3.74
CA ARG A 52 -22.60 6.66 -3.76
C ARG A 52 -22.37 7.46 -2.48
N ILE A 53 -23.44 8.04 -1.89
CA ILE A 53 -23.36 8.70 -0.59
C ILE A 53 -23.00 7.69 0.52
N THR A 54 -23.52 6.47 0.45
CA THR A 54 -23.19 5.42 1.40
C THR A 54 -21.71 5.02 1.30
N ILE A 55 -21.17 4.85 0.10
CA ILE A 55 -19.75 4.58 -0.15
C ILE A 55 -18.90 5.76 0.34
N GLU A 56 -19.32 7.02 0.07
CA GLU A 56 -18.64 8.22 0.59
C GLU A 56 -18.53 8.20 2.12
N LYS A 57 -19.60 7.85 2.82
CA LYS A 57 -19.59 7.75 4.29
C LYS A 57 -18.62 6.67 4.77
N GLN A 58 -18.66 5.50 4.17
CA GLN A 58 -17.76 4.38 4.50
C GLN A 58 -16.28 4.75 4.26
N PHE A 59 -16.00 5.44 3.16
CA PHE A 59 -14.65 5.96 2.86
C PHE A 59 -14.14 6.88 3.98
N TYR A 60 -14.91 7.86 4.43
CA TYR A 60 -14.48 8.77 5.49
C TYR A 60 -14.32 8.09 6.85
N HIS A 61 -15.20 7.14 7.18
CA HIS A 61 -15.02 6.33 8.39
C HIS A 61 -13.71 5.55 8.33
N HIS A 62 -13.46 4.86 7.20
CA HIS A 62 -12.23 4.10 7.03
C HIS A 62 -10.98 5.00 7.03
N PHE A 63 -11.04 6.14 6.38
CA PHE A 63 -9.96 7.12 6.37
C PHE A 63 -9.59 7.59 7.80
N CYS A 64 -10.57 7.87 8.64
CA CYS A 64 -10.33 8.24 10.03
C CYS A 64 -9.79 7.07 10.87
N ASP A 65 -10.29 5.85 10.62
CA ASP A 65 -9.79 4.64 11.27
C ASP A 65 -8.30 4.42 10.96
N MET A 66 -7.89 4.56 9.71
CA MET A 66 -6.48 4.43 9.33
C MET A 66 -5.57 5.41 10.09
N ILE A 67 -6.01 6.66 10.31
CA ILE A 67 -5.23 7.65 11.07
C ILE A 67 -4.96 7.16 12.49
N VAL A 68 -5.98 6.67 13.19
CA VAL A 68 -5.81 6.20 14.58
C VAL A 68 -5.06 4.86 14.64
N GLU A 69 -5.19 4.01 13.63
CA GLU A 69 -4.41 2.77 13.51
C GLU A 69 -2.92 3.05 13.31
N TRP A 70 -2.55 4.03 12.48
CA TRP A 70 -1.15 4.46 12.33
C TRP A 70 -0.59 5.03 13.64
N ILE A 71 -1.39 5.84 14.37
CA ILE A 71 -1.00 6.32 15.69
C ILE A 71 -0.76 5.14 16.64
N LYS A 72 -1.65 4.15 16.64
CA LYS A 72 -1.51 2.94 17.47
C LYS A 72 -0.25 2.15 17.12
N THR A 73 0.06 2.01 15.83
CA THR A 73 1.25 1.29 15.33
C THR A 73 2.54 1.77 15.96
N TYR A 74 2.62 3.05 16.34
CA TYR A 74 3.80 3.61 17.01
C TYR A 74 4.23 2.85 18.27
N ARG A 75 3.32 2.14 18.95
CA ARG A 75 3.58 1.37 20.18
C ARG A 75 3.24 -0.12 20.10
N MET A 76 2.66 -0.59 19.00
CA MET A 76 2.36 -2.00 18.84
C MET A 76 3.62 -2.84 18.79
N SER A 77 3.62 -3.99 19.45
CA SER A 77 4.66 -5.01 19.26
C SER A 77 4.46 -5.74 17.93
N TYR A 78 5.43 -6.55 17.53
CA TYR A 78 5.31 -7.41 16.35
C TYR A 78 4.13 -8.37 16.49
N ASP A 79 4.01 -9.02 17.64
CA ASP A 79 2.90 -9.94 17.92
C ASP A 79 1.54 -9.24 17.91
N ASP A 80 1.49 -7.97 18.36
CA ASP A 80 0.27 -7.18 18.27
C ASP A 80 -0.14 -6.97 16.82
N ILE A 81 0.78 -6.59 15.94
CA ILE A 81 0.49 -6.39 14.52
C ILE A 81 0.10 -7.70 13.86
N LEU A 82 0.82 -8.79 14.13
CA LEU A 82 0.54 -10.11 13.57
C LEU A 82 -0.86 -10.64 13.93
N ARG A 83 -1.42 -10.23 15.08
CA ARG A 83 -2.82 -10.54 15.43
C ARG A 83 -3.86 -9.78 14.61
N HIS A 84 -3.46 -8.73 13.91
CA HIS A 84 -4.32 -7.84 13.13
C HIS A 84 -4.22 -8.05 11.61
N VAL A 85 -3.30 -8.91 11.17
CA VAL A 85 -3.01 -9.13 9.76
C VAL A 85 -3.05 -10.61 9.39
N GLU A 86 -3.54 -10.90 8.20
CA GLU A 86 -3.53 -12.23 7.58
C GLU A 86 -2.91 -12.11 6.19
N PHE A 87 -2.00 -13.02 5.84
CA PHE A 87 -1.37 -13.05 4.52
C PHE A 87 -1.80 -14.31 3.76
N GLU A 88 -2.51 -14.10 2.67
CA GLU A 88 -2.92 -15.15 1.72
C GLU A 88 -1.82 -15.33 0.67
N ASN A 89 -1.52 -16.59 0.30
CA ASN A 89 -0.43 -16.96 -0.62
C ASN A 89 1.01 -16.64 -0.16
N ARG A 90 1.23 -16.56 1.15
CA ARG A 90 2.56 -16.34 1.72
C ARG A 90 3.60 -17.36 1.24
N ASP A 91 3.21 -18.62 1.07
CA ASP A 91 4.11 -19.69 0.66
C ASP A 91 4.67 -19.48 -0.76
N ALA A 92 3.91 -18.85 -1.65
CA ALA A 92 4.41 -18.46 -2.96
C ALA A 92 5.56 -17.45 -2.85
N MET A 93 5.49 -16.51 -1.90
CA MET A 93 6.58 -15.56 -1.64
C MET A 93 7.81 -16.29 -1.09
N ALA A 94 7.63 -17.21 -0.15
CA ALA A 94 8.73 -18.01 0.40
C ALA A 94 9.43 -18.84 -0.68
N ASN A 95 8.70 -19.38 -1.65
CA ASN A 95 9.28 -20.13 -2.76
C ASN A 95 10.10 -19.22 -3.70
N LEU A 96 9.60 -18.04 -4.05
CA LEU A 96 10.36 -17.07 -4.85
C LEU A 96 11.68 -16.68 -4.18
N ILE A 97 11.69 -16.52 -2.85
CA ILE A 97 12.91 -16.20 -2.11
C ILE A 97 13.89 -17.36 -2.12
N LYS A 98 13.42 -18.62 -1.95
CA LYS A 98 14.26 -19.81 -2.04
C LYS A 98 14.92 -19.97 -3.41
N GLU A 99 14.26 -19.50 -4.48
CA GLU A 99 14.81 -19.42 -5.83
C GLU A 99 15.77 -18.23 -6.03
N GLY A 100 16.04 -17.44 -4.98
CA GLY A 100 16.90 -16.25 -5.05
C GLY A 100 16.30 -15.08 -5.82
N ARG A 101 14.97 -15.04 -5.99
CA ARG A 101 14.28 -13.99 -6.75
C ARG A 101 14.00 -12.77 -5.90
N ASN A 102 14.27 -11.61 -6.45
CA ASN A 102 13.79 -10.35 -5.93
C ASN A 102 12.28 -10.19 -6.21
N MET A 103 11.60 -9.42 -5.41
CA MET A 103 10.17 -9.16 -5.57
C MET A 103 9.87 -7.66 -5.62
N MET A 104 8.98 -7.26 -6.53
CA MET A 104 8.37 -5.94 -6.57
C MET A 104 6.91 -6.08 -6.17
N PHE A 105 6.54 -5.53 -5.03
CA PHE A 105 5.17 -5.51 -4.54
C PHE A 105 4.49 -4.22 -5.01
N ALA A 106 3.52 -4.35 -5.91
CA ALA A 106 2.61 -3.27 -6.27
C ALA A 106 1.37 -3.33 -5.38
N SER A 107 1.10 -2.27 -4.65
CA SER A 107 -0.07 -2.13 -3.79
C SER A 107 -0.77 -0.80 -4.06
N SER A 108 -1.84 -0.55 -3.36
CA SER A 108 -2.61 0.70 -3.42
C SER A 108 -2.80 1.30 -2.04
N HIS A 109 -3.26 2.55 -1.98
CA HIS A 109 -3.65 3.23 -0.73
C HIS A 109 -4.99 2.70 -0.16
N LYS A 110 -5.34 1.45 -0.47
CA LYS A 110 -6.51 0.74 0.02
C LYS A 110 -6.17 0.02 1.32
N GLY A 111 -6.99 0.16 2.33
CA GLY A 111 -6.75 -0.47 3.63
C GLY A 111 -5.53 0.07 4.37
N ASN A 112 -5.05 -0.66 5.36
CA ASN A 112 -3.87 -0.26 6.12
C ASN A 112 -2.59 -0.87 5.52
N TRP A 113 -2.07 -0.26 4.46
CA TRP A 113 -0.85 -0.71 3.78
C TRP A 113 0.42 -0.59 4.65
N GLU A 114 0.43 0.24 5.69
CA GLU A 114 1.59 0.40 6.59
C GLU A 114 1.85 -0.87 7.44
N TRP A 115 0.92 -1.83 7.49
CA TRP A 115 1.15 -3.11 8.18
C TRP A 115 1.60 -4.23 7.24
N MET A 116 1.65 -4.00 5.93
CA MET A 116 2.16 -4.98 4.96
C MET A 116 3.59 -5.47 5.27
N PRO A 117 4.51 -4.66 5.81
CA PRO A 117 5.84 -5.13 6.22
C PRO A 117 5.84 -6.29 7.21
N ALA A 118 4.77 -6.53 7.94
CA ALA A 118 4.65 -7.71 8.81
C ALA A 118 4.76 -9.06 8.05
N LEU A 119 4.60 -9.05 6.71
CA LEU A 119 4.90 -10.20 5.85
C LEU A 119 6.33 -10.70 6.05
N TYR A 120 7.31 -9.78 6.11
CA TYR A 120 8.72 -10.14 6.20
C TYR A 120 9.06 -10.92 7.47
N TRP A 121 8.36 -10.64 8.57
CA TRP A 121 8.54 -11.39 9.83
C TRP A 121 8.04 -12.81 9.77
N GLN A 122 7.10 -13.10 8.86
CA GLN A 122 6.52 -14.44 8.68
C GLN A 122 7.26 -15.28 7.62
N LEU A 123 8.13 -14.65 6.81
CA LEU A 123 8.84 -15.36 5.74
C LEU A 123 10.10 -16.07 6.20
N ASP A 124 10.59 -15.79 7.42
CA ASP A 124 11.77 -16.41 8.04
C ASP A 124 12.97 -16.57 7.08
N CYS A 125 13.32 -15.49 6.40
CA CYS A 125 14.37 -15.47 5.40
C CYS A 125 15.44 -14.44 5.77
N PRO A 126 16.58 -14.85 6.39
CA PRO A 126 17.61 -13.92 6.89
C PRO A 126 18.25 -13.06 5.80
N ASN A 127 18.27 -13.54 4.57
CA ASN A 127 18.86 -12.82 3.42
C ASN A 127 17.85 -11.90 2.70
N LEU A 128 16.60 -11.86 3.13
CA LEU A 128 15.59 -10.98 2.55
C LEU A 128 15.63 -9.60 3.20
N VAL A 129 15.73 -8.56 2.37
CA VAL A 129 15.66 -7.16 2.79
C VAL A 129 14.32 -6.57 2.35
N GLY A 130 13.52 -6.13 3.31
CA GLY A 130 12.31 -5.34 3.03
C GLY A 130 12.68 -3.90 2.72
N VAL A 131 12.27 -3.41 1.56
CA VAL A 131 12.59 -2.05 1.08
C VAL A 131 11.32 -1.29 0.79
N GLU A 132 11.23 -0.05 1.24
CA GLU A 132 10.13 0.86 0.91
C GLU A 132 10.63 2.16 0.31
N VAL A 133 9.90 2.65 -0.70
CA VAL A 133 10.19 3.96 -1.29
C VAL A 133 9.65 5.07 -0.40
N ASN A 134 10.55 5.88 0.13
CA ASN A 134 10.18 7.03 0.94
C ASN A 134 9.98 8.27 0.05
N ARG A 135 8.74 8.75 0.03
CA ARG A 135 8.40 10.08 -0.47
C ARG A 135 8.15 10.99 0.73
N PRO A 136 9.06 11.93 1.04
CA PRO A 136 8.92 12.78 2.22
C PRO A 136 7.58 13.53 2.24
N ALA A 137 6.87 13.47 3.36
CA ALA A 137 5.69 14.30 3.59
C ALA A 137 6.12 15.77 3.73
N LYS A 138 5.27 16.71 3.26
CA LYS A 138 5.54 18.14 3.38
C LYS A 138 5.70 18.60 4.84
N ASN A 139 4.93 18.03 5.75
CA ASN A 139 5.04 18.30 7.18
C ASN A 139 6.17 17.46 7.79
N PRO A 140 7.23 18.06 8.37
CA PRO A 140 8.37 17.35 8.90
C PRO A 140 8.02 16.42 10.08
N TYR A 141 7.04 16.79 10.90
CA TYR A 141 6.60 15.95 12.03
C TYR A 141 5.88 14.68 11.54
N ILE A 142 5.01 14.81 10.53
CA ILE A 142 4.34 13.67 9.91
C ILE A 142 5.39 12.77 9.23
N ASN A 143 6.34 13.36 8.52
CA ASN A 143 7.41 12.61 7.87
C ASN A 143 8.27 11.83 8.87
N ALA A 144 8.67 12.45 9.97
CA ALA A 144 9.42 11.78 11.03
C ALA A 144 8.61 10.65 11.68
N PHE A 145 7.32 10.85 11.89
CA PHE A 145 6.41 9.85 12.43
C PHE A 145 6.28 8.63 11.50
N LEU A 146 6.01 8.83 10.21
CA LEU A 146 5.91 7.73 9.24
C LEU A 146 7.23 6.96 9.10
N LYS A 147 8.36 7.67 9.03
CA LYS A 147 9.68 7.03 9.03
C LYS A 147 9.90 6.18 10.29
N SER A 148 9.50 6.67 11.46
CA SER A 148 9.67 5.93 12.73
C SER A 148 8.86 4.64 12.74
N ILE A 149 7.65 4.63 12.18
CA ILE A 149 6.83 3.43 12.03
C ILE A 149 7.52 2.43 11.10
N ARG A 150 7.89 2.83 9.89
CA ARG A 150 8.48 1.96 8.87
C ARG A 150 9.82 1.36 9.29
N ASN A 151 10.69 2.17 9.88
CA ASN A 151 11.96 1.68 10.45
C ASN A 151 11.73 0.64 11.55
N ARG A 152 10.72 0.86 12.37
CA ARG A 152 10.35 -0.07 13.43
C ARG A 152 9.79 -1.39 12.90
N LEU A 153 9.13 -1.36 11.74
CA LEU A 153 8.67 -2.54 11.02
C LEU A 153 9.80 -3.26 10.27
N GLY A 154 11.05 -2.82 10.43
CA GLY A 154 12.23 -3.46 9.84
C GLY A 154 12.46 -3.13 8.37
N MET A 155 11.80 -2.08 7.85
CA MET A 155 11.97 -1.68 6.44
C MET A 155 13.17 -0.78 6.25
N GLU A 156 13.94 -1.04 5.20
CA GLU A 156 14.94 -0.10 4.71
C GLU A 156 14.27 0.94 3.80
N LEU A 157 14.40 2.22 4.17
CA LEU A 157 13.78 3.31 3.44
C LEU A 157 14.74 3.86 2.39
N VAL A 158 14.33 3.83 1.13
CA VAL A 158 15.09 4.41 0.01
C VAL A 158 14.42 5.67 -0.51
N ASP A 159 15.23 6.66 -0.91
CA ASP A 159 14.69 7.87 -1.53
C ASP A 159 14.15 7.56 -2.94
N LYS A 160 12.99 8.12 -3.26
CA LYS A 160 12.35 7.92 -4.57
C LYS A 160 13.23 8.33 -5.77
N ASN A 161 14.21 9.22 -5.56
CA ASN A 161 15.11 9.68 -6.61
C ASN A 161 16.41 8.86 -6.70
N ASP A 162 16.66 7.97 -5.74
CA ASP A 162 17.86 7.11 -5.71
C ASP A 162 17.50 5.68 -5.27
N ILE A 163 16.54 5.07 -5.96
CA ILE A 163 16.08 3.70 -5.66
C ILE A 163 17.10 2.67 -6.16
N ILE A 164 17.65 2.87 -7.35
CA ILE A 164 18.43 1.86 -8.07
C ILE A 164 19.71 1.50 -7.33
N ARG A 165 20.44 2.50 -6.82
CA ARG A 165 21.75 2.29 -6.19
C ARG A 165 21.71 1.36 -4.97
N PRO A 166 20.78 1.53 -3.99
CA PRO A 166 20.61 0.60 -2.88
C PRO A 166 20.27 -0.82 -3.36
N LEU A 167 19.34 -0.97 -4.33
CA LEU A 167 18.95 -2.28 -4.85
C LEU A 167 20.11 -3.03 -5.54
N LEU A 168 20.96 -2.32 -6.28
CA LEU A 168 22.18 -2.91 -6.87
C LEU A 168 23.17 -3.35 -5.79
N LYS A 169 23.23 -2.65 -4.65
CA LYS A 169 24.09 -3.04 -3.53
C LYS A 169 23.63 -4.36 -2.90
N TYR A 170 22.31 -4.58 -2.73
CA TYR A 170 21.79 -5.85 -2.21
C TYR A 170 22.12 -7.00 -3.14
N ARG A 171 21.91 -6.84 -4.44
CA ARG A 171 22.24 -7.84 -5.45
C ARG A 171 23.74 -8.24 -5.40
N LYS A 172 24.66 -7.30 -5.21
CA LYS A 172 26.10 -7.58 -5.08
C LYS A 172 26.44 -8.29 -3.77
N GLY A 173 25.64 -8.10 -2.72
CA GLY A 173 25.83 -8.71 -1.40
C GLY A 173 25.10 -10.05 -1.23
N GLU A 174 24.67 -10.70 -2.31
CA GLU A 174 23.93 -11.97 -2.29
C GLU A 174 22.65 -11.94 -1.45
N LYS A 175 22.03 -10.75 -1.33
CA LYS A 175 20.77 -10.56 -0.67
C LYS A 175 19.65 -10.48 -1.69
N THR A 176 18.52 -11.07 -1.35
CA THR A 176 17.26 -10.80 -2.04
C THR A 176 16.57 -9.61 -1.42
N PHE A 177 15.78 -8.89 -2.19
CA PHE A 177 14.96 -7.78 -1.68
C PHE A 177 13.51 -7.92 -2.12
N GLY A 178 12.62 -7.41 -1.26
CA GLY A 178 11.24 -7.13 -1.60
C GLY A 178 11.02 -5.63 -1.56
N LEU A 179 10.72 -5.01 -2.70
CA LEU A 179 10.45 -3.57 -2.80
C LEU A 179 8.96 -3.31 -2.82
N GLY A 180 8.46 -2.61 -1.80
CA GLY A 180 7.07 -2.15 -1.71
C GLY A 180 6.86 -0.81 -2.41
N LEU A 181 5.84 -0.75 -3.27
CA LEU A 181 5.47 0.41 -4.06
C LEU A 181 3.95 0.61 -4.04
N LEU A 182 3.50 1.82 -3.74
CA LEU A 182 2.10 2.21 -3.95
C LEU A 182 1.96 2.72 -5.39
N ALA A 183 1.25 1.96 -6.22
CA ALA A 183 1.22 2.14 -7.67
C ALA A 183 -0.11 2.71 -8.21
N ASP A 184 -1.03 3.09 -7.33
CA ASP A 184 -2.39 3.56 -7.65
C ASP A 184 -2.52 5.07 -7.86
N GLN A 185 -1.43 5.82 -7.81
CA GLN A 185 -1.47 7.26 -8.08
C GLN A 185 -1.20 7.55 -9.56
N THR A 186 -1.89 8.56 -10.07
CA THR A 186 -1.65 9.07 -11.43
C THR A 186 -0.19 9.50 -11.60
N PRO A 187 0.51 9.03 -12.63
CA PRO A 187 1.86 9.49 -12.94
C PRO A 187 1.87 10.99 -13.27
N SER A 188 3.02 11.63 -13.10
CA SER A 188 3.18 13.00 -13.61
C SER A 188 3.11 13.00 -15.15
N ILE A 189 2.62 14.06 -15.76
CA ILE A 189 2.41 14.20 -17.22
C ILE A 189 3.63 13.72 -18.03
N LYS A 190 4.84 14.00 -17.53
CA LYS A 190 6.10 13.62 -18.20
C LYS A 190 6.44 12.12 -18.10
N ASN A 191 5.74 11.38 -17.24
CA ASN A 191 5.99 9.97 -16.95
C ASN A 191 4.77 9.09 -17.27
N ILE A 192 3.88 9.57 -18.12
CA ILE A 192 2.76 8.80 -18.61
C ILE A 192 3.23 8.01 -19.83
N ASP A 193 3.36 6.69 -19.66
CA ASP A 193 3.81 5.78 -20.71
C ASP A 193 2.73 4.77 -21.07
N TYR A 194 1.74 4.58 -20.19
CA TYR A 194 0.74 3.53 -20.32
C TYR A 194 -0.65 4.01 -19.91
N TRP A 195 -1.66 3.69 -20.72
CA TRP A 195 -3.07 3.98 -20.49
C TRP A 195 -3.90 2.72 -20.58
N THR A 196 -4.90 2.59 -19.71
CA THR A 196 -5.91 1.53 -19.80
C THR A 196 -7.24 2.03 -19.26
N GLU A 197 -8.33 1.37 -19.64
CA GLU A 197 -9.64 1.64 -19.08
C GLU A 197 -9.72 1.16 -17.61
N PHE A 198 -9.96 2.09 -16.71
CA PHE A 198 -10.11 1.81 -15.29
C PHE A 198 -11.33 2.50 -14.71
N LEU A 199 -12.32 1.71 -14.21
CA LEU A 199 -13.56 2.22 -13.64
C LEU A 199 -14.25 3.26 -14.54
N HIS A 200 -14.50 2.86 -15.80
CA HIS A 200 -15.16 3.66 -16.84
C HIS A 200 -14.42 4.94 -17.28
N GLN A 201 -13.14 5.02 -17.04
CA GLN A 201 -12.31 6.18 -17.39
C GLN A 201 -11.01 5.72 -18.03
N ASP A 202 -10.56 6.41 -19.08
CA ASP A 202 -9.19 6.27 -19.59
C ASP A 202 -8.24 6.78 -18.51
N THR A 203 -7.40 5.90 -17.98
CA THR A 203 -6.59 6.17 -16.80
C THR A 203 -5.12 5.86 -17.09
N PRO A 204 -4.20 6.79 -16.85
CA PRO A 204 -2.78 6.53 -16.94
C PRO A 204 -2.29 5.78 -15.70
N PHE A 205 -1.57 4.68 -15.91
CA PHE A 205 -0.98 3.88 -14.84
C PHE A 205 0.53 4.08 -14.73
N LEU A 206 1.05 3.91 -13.50
CA LEU A 206 2.49 3.97 -13.22
C LEU A 206 3.17 2.71 -13.77
N SER A 207 3.96 2.85 -14.83
CA SER A 207 4.81 1.79 -15.40
C SER A 207 6.15 1.61 -14.67
N GLY A 208 6.51 2.57 -13.81
CA GLY A 208 7.77 2.54 -13.05
C GLY A 208 8.02 1.26 -12.26
N PRO A 209 7.04 0.70 -11.52
CA PRO A 209 7.20 -0.57 -10.82
C PRO A 209 7.54 -1.73 -11.75
N GLU A 210 6.89 -1.84 -12.92
CA GLU A 210 7.20 -2.87 -13.91
C GLU A 210 8.57 -2.67 -14.52
N ARG A 211 8.96 -1.44 -14.88
CA ARG A 211 10.31 -1.15 -15.41
C ARG A 211 11.41 -1.53 -14.42
N MET A 212 11.21 -1.28 -13.12
CA MET A 212 12.15 -1.73 -12.09
C MET A 212 12.16 -3.25 -11.96
N ALA A 213 11.00 -3.91 -11.97
CA ALA A 213 10.93 -5.36 -11.94
C ALA A 213 11.67 -5.99 -13.14
N ARG A 214 11.53 -5.41 -14.32
CA ARG A 214 12.21 -5.83 -15.55
C ARG A 214 13.73 -5.66 -15.45
N MET A 215 14.21 -4.52 -14.95
CA MET A 215 15.63 -4.21 -14.74
C MET A 215 16.31 -5.21 -13.78
N PHE A 216 15.62 -5.61 -12.73
CA PHE A 216 16.13 -6.52 -11.72
C PHE A 216 15.78 -7.99 -11.96
N LYS A 217 15.08 -8.32 -13.06
CA LYS A 217 14.54 -9.66 -13.38
C LYS A 217 13.74 -10.22 -12.20
N SER A 218 12.97 -9.35 -11.56
CA SER A 218 12.22 -9.64 -10.34
C SER A 218 10.85 -10.23 -10.63
N ALA A 219 10.32 -10.97 -9.68
CA ALA A 219 8.89 -11.27 -9.65
C ALA A 219 8.10 -9.98 -9.40
N TYR A 220 6.91 -9.88 -9.99
CA TYR A 220 5.97 -8.78 -9.80
C TYR A 220 4.74 -9.32 -9.10
N VAL A 221 4.45 -8.76 -7.93
CA VAL A 221 3.41 -9.24 -7.03
C VAL A 221 2.41 -8.13 -6.77
N TYR A 222 1.13 -8.39 -7.01
CA TYR A 222 0.06 -7.52 -6.56
C TYR A 222 -0.28 -7.85 -5.11
N ALA A 223 -0.23 -6.85 -4.25
CA ALA A 223 -0.62 -6.95 -2.85
C ALA A 223 -1.93 -6.19 -2.62
N ASP A 224 -3.04 -6.90 -2.68
CA ASP A 224 -4.36 -6.35 -2.38
C ASP A 224 -4.63 -6.35 -0.89
N VAL A 225 -5.07 -5.20 -0.36
CA VAL A 225 -5.38 -5.04 1.06
C VAL A 225 -6.89 -5.06 1.26
N VAL A 226 -7.40 -6.10 1.88
CA VAL A 226 -8.84 -6.28 2.16
C VAL A 226 -9.09 -6.07 3.64
N ARG A 227 -9.98 -5.14 3.98
CA ARG A 227 -10.44 -4.95 5.36
C ARG A 227 -11.43 -6.03 5.73
N ILE A 228 -11.10 -6.91 6.69
CA ILE A 228 -12.00 -7.94 7.21
C ILE A 228 -13.00 -7.32 8.17
N LYS A 229 -12.50 -6.52 9.09
CA LYS A 229 -13.26 -5.74 10.07
C LYS A 229 -12.39 -4.57 10.54
N ARG A 230 -12.93 -3.71 11.38
CA ARG A 230 -12.21 -2.55 11.94
C ARG A 230 -10.92 -3.00 12.62
N GLY A 231 -9.76 -2.53 12.11
CA GLY A 231 -8.42 -2.89 12.60
C GLY A 231 -7.92 -4.30 12.23
N TYR A 232 -8.56 -5.00 11.30
CA TYR A 232 -8.11 -6.31 10.84
C TYR A 232 -8.10 -6.37 9.32
N TYR A 233 -6.95 -6.79 8.75
CA TYR A 233 -6.70 -6.76 7.32
C TYR A 233 -6.17 -8.09 6.81
N LYS A 234 -6.61 -8.45 5.61
CA LYS A 234 -6.06 -9.55 4.83
C LYS A 234 -5.30 -8.98 3.64
N TYR A 235 -4.07 -9.44 3.46
CA TYR A 235 -3.22 -9.11 2.34
C TYR A 235 -3.21 -10.29 1.38
N ARG A 236 -3.85 -10.13 0.21
CA ARG A 236 -3.86 -11.13 -0.84
C ARG A 236 -2.68 -10.90 -1.76
N LEU A 237 -1.75 -11.84 -1.79
CA LEU A 237 -0.53 -11.74 -2.59
C LEU A 237 -0.71 -12.54 -3.88
N THR A 238 -0.77 -11.87 -5.02
CA THR A 238 -0.93 -12.50 -6.33
C THR A 238 0.32 -12.27 -7.16
N VAL A 239 1.02 -13.35 -7.52
CA VAL A 239 2.17 -13.28 -8.43
C VAL A 239 1.65 -13.03 -9.84
N LEU A 240 1.93 -11.84 -10.38
CA LEU A 240 1.53 -11.44 -11.73
C LEU A 240 2.52 -11.95 -12.76
N SER A 241 3.79 -12.03 -12.39
CA SER A 241 4.90 -12.55 -13.18
C SER A 241 6.02 -13.02 -12.25
N VAL A 242 6.65 -14.13 -12.57
CA VAL A 242 7.84 -14.61 -11.86
C VAL A 242 9.13 -13.96 -12.38
N ASN A 243 9.12 -13.49 -13.62
CA ASN A 243 10.22 -12.75 -14.26
C ASN A 243 9.66 -11.79 -15.32
N VAL A 244 9.43 -10.55 -14.94
CA VAL A 244 8.86 -9.54 -15.83
C VAL A 244 9.71 -9.30 -17.09
N ALA A 245 11.02 -9.56 -17.03
CA ALA A 245 11.89 -9.35 -18.18
C ALA A 245 11.58 -10.28 -19.37
N GLU A 246 10.86 -11.37 -19.15
CA GLU A 246 10.46 -12.35 -20.17
C GLU A 246 9.06 -12.08 -20.74
N GLU A 247 8.32 -11.10 -20.18
CA GLU A 247 6.99 -10.74 -20.63
C GLU A 247 7.00 -9.54 -21.59
N GLU A 248 5.90 -9.32 -22.30
CA GLU A 248 5.71 -8.11 -23.08
C GLU A 248 5.72 -6.85 -22.22
N GLU A 249 6.07 -5.71 -22.81
CA GLU A 249 6.09 -4.43 -22.11
C GLU A 249 4.68 -4.05 -21.67
N TYR A 250 4.55 -3.58 -20.43
CA TYR A 250 3.29 -3.23 -19.74
C TYR A 250 2.35 -4.41 -19.42
N ALA A 251 2.69 -5.65 -19.74
CA ALA A 251 1.82 -6.80 -19.43
C ALA A 251 1.57 -6.95 -17.93
N ALA A 252 2.58 -6.75 -17.09
CA ALA A 252 2.43 -6.81 -15.65
C ALA A 252 1.67 -5.59 -15.09
N THR A 253 1.83 -4.42 -15.68
CA THR A 253 1.08 -3.20 -15.34
C THR A 253 -0.41 -3.37 -15.66
N GLU A 254 -0.74 -3.95 -16.83
CA GLU A 254 -2.13 -4.25 -17.19
C GLU A 254 -2.76 -5.26 -16.23
N LYS A 255 -2.08 -6.37 -15.94
CA LYS A 255 -2.57 -7.37 -14.98
C LYS A 255 -2.85 -6.72 -13.61
N TYR A 256 -1.96 -5.83 -13.14
CA TYR A 256 -2.14 -5.06 -11.91
C TYR A 256 -3.40 -4.19 -11.99
N ALA A 257 -3.57 -3.40 -13.06
CA ALA A 257 -4.72 -2.52 -13.24
C ALA A 257 -6.04 -3.29 -13.21
N GLN A 258 -6.12 -4.43 -13.93
CA GLN A 258 -7.33 -5.25 -13.97
C GLN A 258 -7.67 -5.88 -12.61
N LEU A 259 -6.68 -6.39 -11.87
CA LEU A 259 -6.92 -6.94 -10.54
C LEU A 259 -7.31 -5.86 -9.53
N GLN A 260 -6.71 -4.67 -9.62
CA GLN A 260 -7.09 -3.55 -8.77
C GLN A 260 -8.53 -3.08 -9.08
N LYS A 261 -8.92 -2.99 -10.38
CA LYS A 261 -10.30 -2.71 -10.79
C LYS A 261 -11.27 -3.70 -10.16
N LYS A 262 -10.99 -5.01 -10.30
CA LYS A 262 -11.81 -6.08 -9.73
C LYS A 262 -11.91 -6.03 -8.20
N SER A 263 -10.86 -5.59 -7.52
CA SER A 263 -10.84 -5.48 -6.06
C SER A 263 -11.64 -4.27 -5.52
N ILE A 264 -11.94 -3.28 -6.39
CA ILE A 264 -12.72 -2.08 -6.03
C ILE A 264 -14.21 -2.27 -6.33
N GLN A 265 -14.56 -2.99 -7.39
CA GLN A 265 -15.93 -3.34 -7.78
C GLN A 265 -16.57 -4.35 -6.83
#